data_0f9e17f8c9230c98b9bdc6a9d8119959
#
_entry.id   0f9e17f8c9230c98b9bdc6a9d8119959
#
_cell.length_a   1.000
_cell.length_b   1.000
_cell.length_c   1.000
_cell.angle_alpha   90.00
_cell.angle_beta   90.00
_cell.angle_gamma   90.00
#
_symmetry.space_group_name_H-M   'P 1'
#
loop_
_entity.id
_entity.type
_entity.pdbx_description
1 polymer ?
#
loop_
_entity_poly.entity_id
_entity_poly.type
_entity_poly.pdbx_seq_one_letter_code
_entity_poly.pdbx_strand_id
1 'polypeptide(L)'
;HTNNQLKPTNSEIYKLDLASQNITEITDRNGPDEQPKISPDGRYLAYTGYDDKRTNYENAQLYIRDLKTGNTTSLTPNFDRSVGQIKWSANSKGVYFSYADKGQTALAYQPRSGKRKIITTQIGSVAFGRPYSGGDFDVSEDGEVAFTLADTQRPADIATIKRGKAQRLTTLNADALGDKTLAKVEEIWVKSSHDELPIQGWIAYPPEFDSSKKYPLILEIHGGPVANYGPH
;
A
#
# COMPACT_ATOMS: atom_id res chain seq x y z
N HIS A 1 -10.37 -14.74 15.69
CA HIS A 1 -9.03 -15.27 16.00
C HIS A 1 -9.21 -16.63 16.65
N THR A 2 -8.90 -17.69 15.92
CA THR A 2 -8.69 -18.99 16.55
C THR A 2 -7.43 -18.85 17.41
N ASN A 3 -7.59 -18.97 18.71
CA ASN A 3 -6.51 -18.80 19.69
C ASN A 3 -5.54 -20.00 19.64
N ASN A 4 -5.01 -20.27 18.44
CA ASN A 4 -4.09 -21.38 18.20
C ASN A 4 -2.66 -20.86 18.31
N GLN A 5 -2.04 -21.07 19.46
CA GLN A 5 -0.64 -20.68 19.72
C GLN A 5 0.36 -21.29 18.73
N LEU A 6 -0.03 -22.36 18.02
CA LEU A 6 0.80 -23.01 16.99
C LEU A 6 0.63 -22.38 15.60
N LYS A 7 -0.37 -21.49 15.41
CA LYS A 7 -0.64 -20.77 14.17
C LYS A 7 -0.94 -19.28 14.45
N PRO A 8 0.04 -18.53 14.97
CA PRO A 8 -0.19 -17.17 15.47
C PRO A 8 -0.61 -16.18 14.38
N THR A 9 -0.26 -16.46 13.12
CA THR A 9 -0.59 -15.62 11.97
C THR A 9 -1.91 -16.01 11.30
N ASN A 10 -2.57 -17.10 11.72
CA ASN A 10 -3.81 -17.56 11.08
C ASN A 10 -5.00 -16.70 11.52
N SER A 11 -5.71 -16.13 10.55
CA SER A 11 -6.97 -15.41 10.75
C SER A 11 -7.94 -15.76 9.63
N GLU A 12 -9.23 -15.91 9.99
CA GLU A 12 -10.27 -16.28 9.06
C GLU A 12 -11.39 -15.23 9.02
N ILE A 13 -12.12 -15.22 7.93
CA ILE A 13 -13.26 -14.34 7.74
C ILE A 13 -14.53 -15.12 8.10
N TYR A 14 -15.36 -14.50 8.94
CA TYR A 14 -16.65 -15.05 9.36
C TYR A 14 -17.78 -14.13 8.94
N LYS A 15 -18.93 -14.72 8.64
CA LYS A 15 -20.21 -14.04 8.43
C LYS A 15 -21.06 -14.21 9.68
N LEU A 16 -21.50 -13.09 10.27
CA LEU A 16 -22.52 -13.07 11.31
C LEU A 16 -23.88 -12.71 10.70
N ASP A 17 -24.87 -13.57 10.87
CA ASP A 17 -26.26 -13.25 10.60
C ASP A 17 -26.86 -12.51 11.81
N LEU A 18 -27.28 -11.27 11.61
CA LEU A 18 -27.73 -10.42 12.73
C LEU A 18 -29.08 -10.85 13.32
N ALA A 19 -29.95 -11.52 12.54
CA ALA A 19 -31.24 -11.95 13.00
C ALA A 19 -31.17 -13.25 13.80
N SER A 20 -30.46 -14.24 13.28
CA SER A 20 -30.30 -15.55 13.93
C SER A 20 -29.11 -15.64 14.86
N GLN A 21 -28.19 -14.66 14.83
CA GLN A 21 -26.88 -14.65 15.50
C GLN A 21 -25.96 -15.82 15.12
N ASN A 22 -26.26 -16.49 14.02
CA ASN A 22 -25.41 -17.56 13.52
C ASN A 22 -24.12 -17.02 12.91
N ILE A 23 -22.99 -17.64 13.27
CA ILE A 23 -21.67 -17.35 12.71
C ILE A 23 -21.32 -18.47 11.73
N THR A 24 -20.96 -18.09 10.50
CA THR A 24 -20.52 -19.01 9.45
C THR A 24 -19.10 -18.67 9.03
N GLU A 25 -18.22 -19.65 9.02
CA GLU A 25 -16.87 -19.52 8.49
C GLU A 25 -16.90 -19.38 6.96
N ILE A 26 -16.19 -18.39 6.45
CA ILE A 26 -16.13 -18.08 5.02
C ILE A 26 -14.81 -18.53 4.41
N THR A 27 -13.72 -18.44 5.16
CA THR A 27 -12.38 -18.85 4.73
C THR A 27 -11.80 -19.87 5.72
N ASP A 28 -10.92 -20.75 5.24
CA ASP A 28 -10.32 -21.84 6.02
C ASP A 28 -8.85 -22.10 5.61
N ARG A 29 -8.19 -21.08 5.10
CA ARG A 29 -6.81 -21.17 4.62
C ARG A 29 -5.84 -21.37 5.79
N ASN A 30 -4.73 -22.05 5.55
CA ASN A 30 -3.60 -22.03 6.47
C ASN A 30 -2.77 -20.76 6.23
N GLY A 31 -3.15 -19.65 6.86
CA GLY A 31 -2.57 -18.33 6.72
C GLY A 31 -3.60 -17.23 7.03
N PRO A 32 -3.22 -15.97 7.06
CA PRO A 32 -4.15 -14.90 7.33
C PRO A 32 -5.07 -14.63 6.13
N ASP A 33 -6.37 -14.49 6.41
CA ASP A 33 -7.35 -13.89 5.51
C ASP A 33 -7.94 -12.66 6.20
N GLU A 34 -7.73 -11.48 5.60
CA GLU A 34 -7.96 -10.17 6.24
C GLU A 34 -8.66 -9.18 5.32
N GLN A 35 -9.06 -8.04 5.88
CA GLN A 35 -9.65 -6.90 5.16
C GLN A 35 -10.88 -7.27 4.31
N PRO A 36 -11.88 -8.01 4.82
CA PRO A 36 -13.04 -8.39 4.01
C PRO A 36 -13.83 -7.17 3.53
N LYS A 37 -14.15 -7.13 2.24
CA LYS A 37 -14.97 -6.10 1.58
C LYS A 37 -15.99 -6.75 0.67
N ILE A 38 -17.28 -6.55 0.95
CA ILE A 38 -18.37 -6.99 0.07
C ILE A 38 -18.46 -6.05 -1.14
N SER A 39 -18.64 -6.60 -2.33
CA SER A 39 -18.90 -5.81 -3.54
C SER A 39 -20.23 -5.04 -3.45
N PRO A 40 -20.37 -3.89 -4.11
CA PRO A 40 -21.62 -3.10 -4.09
C PRO A 40 -22.85 -3.88 -4.52
N ASP A 41 -22.73 -4.85 -5.42
CA ASP A 41 -23.83 -5.73 -5.86
C ASP A 41 -24.13 -6.88 -4.87
N GLY A 42 -23.39 -6.97 -3.76
CA GLY A 42 -23.56 -8.00 -2.72
C GLY A 42 -23.13 -9.41 -3.12
N ARG A 43 -22.59 -9.61 -4.33
CA ARG A 43 -22.28 -10.94 -4.87
C ARG A 43 -20.90 -11.46 -4.50
N TYR A 44 -19.92 -10.58 -4.35
CA TYR A 44 -18.52 -10.96 -4.16
C TYR A 44 -17.97 -10.45 -2.85
N LEU A 45 -17.08 -11.23 -2.27
CA LEU A 45 -16.22 -10.82 -1.16
C LEU A 45 -14.79 -10.67 -1.69
N ALA A 46 -14.20 -9.47 -1.57
CA ALA A 46 -12.78 -9.26 -1.76
C ALA A 46 -12.08 -9.30 -0.40
N TYR A 47 -10.87 -9.83 -0.36
CA TYR A 47 -10.05 -9.89 0.85
C TYR A 47 -8.57 -10.07 0.50
N THR A 48 -7.70 -9.83 1.46
CA THR A 48 -6.25 -10.04 1.33
C THR A 48 -5.83 -11.25 2.14
N GLY A 49 -4.78 -11.94 1.70
CA GLY A 49 -4.26 -13.10 2.44
C GLY A 49 -3.09 -13.76 1.71
N TYR A 50 -2.51 -14.76 2.35
CA TYR A 50 -1.47 -15.61 1.77
C TYR A 50 -1.46 -16.99 2.43
N ASP A 51 -0.90 -17.99 1.75
CA ASP A 51 -0.66 -19.30 2.35
C ASP A 51 0.60 -19.23 3.22
N ASP A 52 0.47 -19.51 4.52
CA ASP A 52 1.59 -19.53 5.46
C ASP A 52 2.50 -20.74 5.19
N LYS A 53 3.63 -20.48 4.56
CA LYS A 53 4.69 -21.46 4.29
C LYS A 53 5.74 -21.52 5.41
N ARG A 54 5.51 -20.79 6.51
CA ARG A 54 6.45 -20.64 7.62
C ARG A 54 7.77 -20.01 7.19
N THR A 55 7.72 -19.12 6.22
CA THR A 55 8.84 -18.25 5.82
C THR A 55 8.79 -16.94 6.59
N ASN A 56 9.89 -16.20 6.57
CA ASN A 56 9.96 -14.90 7.27
C ASN A 56 9.04 -13.85 6.65
N TYR A 57 8.67 -14.01 5.38
CA TYR A 57 7.83 -13.07 4.65
C TYR A 57 7.08 -13.77 3.52
N GLU A 58 5.78 -13.47 3.41
CA GLU A 58 4.94 -13.84 2.28
C GLU A 58 4.18 -12.60 1.78
N ASN A 59 4.02 -12.50 0.48
CA ASN A 59 3.25 -11.41 -0.12
C ASN A 59 1.75 -11.65 0.03
N ALA A 60 1.03 -10.74 0.68
CA ALA A 60 -0.43 -10.75 0.71
C ALA A 60 -0.98 -10.54 -0.70
N GLN A 61 -1.86 -11.42 -1.14
CA GLN A 61 -2.54 -11.38 -2.43
C GLN A 61 -3.97 -10.87 -2.28
N LEU A 62 -4.55 -10.39 -3.37
CA LEU A 62 -5.96 -10.03 -3.47
C LEU A 62 -6.77 -11.24 -3.95
N TYR A 63 -7.74 -11.66 -3.15
CA TYR A 63 -8.68 -12.72 -3.47
C TYR A 63 -10.07 -12.19 -3.67
N ILE A 64 -10.83 -12.87 -4.53
CA ILE A 64 -12.28 -12.70 -4.68
C ILE A 64 -12.96 -14.04 -4.50
N ARG A 65 -13.98 -14.06 -3.62
CA ARG A 65 -14.90 -15.19 -3.44
C ARG A 65 -16.28 -14.82 -3.99
N ASP A 66 -16.83 -15.63 -4.88
CA ASP A 66 -18.23 -15.54 -5.29
C ASP A 66 -19.09 -16.15 -4.17
N LEU A 67 -19.88 -15.32 -3.52
CA LEU A 67 -20.68 -15.72 -2.37
C LEU A 67 -21.85 -16.66 -2.73
N LYS A 68 -22.23 -16.72 -4.03
CA LYS A 68 -23.26 -17.64 -4.51
C LYS A 68 -22.72 -19.05 -4.76
N THR A 69 -21.52 -19.15 -5.35
CA THR A 69 -20.94 -20.45 -5.73
C THR A 69 -19.92 -20.96 -4.71
N GLY A 70 -19.40 -20.10 -3.86
CA GLY A 70 -18.31 -20.41 -2.94
C GLY A 70 -16.91 -20.44 -3.58
N ASN A 71 -16.80 -20.23 -4.89
CA ASN A 71 -15.53 -20.26 -5.59
C ASN A 71 -14.66 -19.06 -5.25
N THR A 72 -13.40 -19.33 -4.94
CA THR A 72 -12.38 -18.30 -4.64
C THR A 72 -11.31 -18.27 -5.73
N THR A 73 -10.89 -17.08 -6.13
CA THR A 73 -9.85 -16.85 -7.15
C THR A 73 -8.91 -15.75 -6.68
N SER A 74 -7.59 -15.96 -6.80
CA SER A 74 -6.63 -14.86 -6.64
C SER A 74 -6.65 -13.96 -7.89
N LEU A 75 -6.75 -12.66 -7.67
CA LEU A 75 -6.61 -11.66 -8.74
C LEU A 75 -5.17 -11.20 -8.95
N THR A 76 -4.27 -11.53 -8.04
CA THR A 76 -2.86 -11.13 -8.07
C THR A 76 -1.90 -12.32 -7.90
N PRO A 77 -2.08 -13.46 -8.61
CA PRO A 77 -1.40 -14.72 -8.29
C PRO A 77 0.13 -14.68 -8.45
N ASN A 78 0.67 -13.76 -9.22
CA ASN A 78 2.13 -13.62 -9.46
C ASN A 78 2.58 -12.18 -9.21
N PHE A 79 1.90 -11.49 -8.32
CA PHE A 79 2.27 -10.13 -7.98
C PHE A 79 3.33 -10.14 -6.88
N ASP A 80 4.53 -9.71 -7.23
CA ASP A 80 5.70 -9.66 -6.35
C ASP A 80 5.68 -8.43 -5.44
N ARG A 81 4.54 -8.13 -4.83
CA ARG A 81 4.33 -7.12 -3.80
C ARG A 81 3.14 -7.51 -2.94
N SER A 82 3.14 -7.10 -1.70
CA SER A 82 1.96 -7.24 -0.84
C SER A 82 0.87 -6.28 -1.23
N VAL A 83 -0.35 -6.80 -1.38
CA VAL A 83 -1.56 -5.99 -1.49
C VAL A 83 -1.87 -5.37 -0.13
N GLY A 84 -1.98 -4.05 -0.08
CA GLY A 84 -2.34 -3.28 1.11
C GLY A 84 -3.85 -3.03 1.24
N GLN A 85 -4.24 -1.77 1.38
CA GLN A 85 -5.65 -1.36 1.46
C GLN A 85 -6.41 -1.72 0.18
N ILE A 86 -7.65 -2.20 0.32
CA ILE A 86 -8.50 -2.56 -0.82
C ILE A 86 -9.84 -1.83 -0.80
N LYS A 87 -10.35 -1.48 -1.99
CA LYS A 87 -11.69 -0.90 -2.19
C LYS A 87 -12.31 -1.36 -3.50
N TRP A 88 -13.58 -1.75 -3.46
CA TRP A 88 -14.34 -2.08 -4.67
C TRP A 88 -14.60 -0.84 -5.54
N SER A 89 -14.62 -1.05 -6.86
CA SER A 89 -15.27 -0.09 -7.75
C SER A 89 -16.79 -0.16 -7.57
N ALA A 90 -17.48 0.97 -7.70
CA ALA A 90 -18.93 1.05 -7.51
C ALA A 90 -19.73 0.08 -8.39
N ASN A 91 -19.24 -0.22 -9.58
CA ASN A 91 -19.88 -1.15 -10.52
C ASN A 91 -19.52 -2.63 -10.27
N SER A 92 -18.84 -2.97 -9.17
CA SER A 92 -18.43 -4.32 -8.79
C SER A 92 -17.53 -5.05 -9.82
N LYS A 93 -16.95 -4.33 -10.79
CA LYS A 93 -16.14 -4.93 -11.86
C LYS A 93 -14.67 -5.15 -11.51
N GLY A 94 -14.19 -4.57 -10.41
CA GLY A 94 -12.82 -4.72 -9.96
C GLY A 94 -12.56 -4.06 -8.63
N VAL A 95 -11.33 -4.18 -8.16
CA VAL A 95 -10.88 -3.70 -6.86
C VAL A 95 -9.70 -2.76 -7.04
N TYR A 96 -9.75 -1.61 -6.40
CA TYR A 96 -8.60 -0.74 -6.20
C TYR A 96 -7.79 -1.25 -5.02
N PHE A 97 -6.49 -1.19 -5.11
CA PHE A 97 -5.61 -1.59 -4.01
C PHE A 97 -4.30 -0.80 -4.00
N SER A 98 -3.77 -0.56 -2.81
CA SER A 98 -2.44 0.01 -2.63
C SER A 98 -1.38 -1.09 -2.50
N TYR A 99 -0.13 -0.75 -2.82
CA TYR A 99 1.04 -1.60 -2.59
C TYR A 99 2.31 -0.75 -2.52
N ALA A 100 3.29 -1.20 -1.74
CA ALA A 100 4.58 -0.55 -1.69
C ALA A 100 5.47 -0.99 -2.85
N ASP A 101 6.13 -0.04 -3.51
CA ASP A 101 7.12 -0.30 -4.55
C ASP A 101 8.21 0.77 -4.54
N LYS A 102 9.46 0.36 -4.42
CA LYS A 102 10.64 1.25 -4.46
C LYS A 102 10.52 2.47 -3.55
N GLY A 103 10.15 2.25 -2.29
CA GLY A 103 10.01 3.30 -1.29
C GLY A 103 8.80 4.22 -1.45
N GLN A 104 7.94 3.96 -2.40
CA GLN A 104 6.69 4.70 -2.63
C GLN A 104 5.48 3.78 -2.46
N THR A 105 4.31 4.35 -2.29
CA THR A 105 3.06 3.60 -2.32
C THR A 105 2.31 3.89 -3.61
N ALA A 106 2.00 2.83 -4.33
CA ALA A 106 1.23 2.88 -5.56
C ALA A 106 -0.23 2.50 -5.32
N LEU A 107 -1.12 3.04 -6.13
CA LEU A 107 -2.51 2.64 -6.27
C LEU A 107 -2.71 1.97 -7.63
N ALA A 108 -3.30 0.80 -7.63
CA ALA A 108 -3.70 0.09 -8.84
C ALA A 108 -5.18 -0.27 -8.82
N TYR A 109 -5.73 -0.46 -9.99
CA TYR A 109 -7.04 -1.06 -10.22
C TYR A 109 -6.87 -2.43 -10.88
N GLN A 110 -7.40 -3.48 -10.24
CA GLN A 110 -7.43 -4.83 -10.78
C GLN A 110 -8.87 -5.19 -11.15
N PRO A 111 -9.20 -5.29 -12.44
CA PRO A 111 -10.50 -5.82 -12.85
C PRO A 111 -10.61 -7.30 -12.50
N ARG A 112 -11.83 -7.81 -12.27
CA ARG A 112 -12.09 -9.23 -12.05
C ARG A 112 -11.65 -10.10 -13.25
N SER A 113 -11.58 -9.50 -14.43
CA SER A 113 -11.04 -10.12 -15.64
C SER A 113 -10.26 -9.07 -16.44
N GLY A 114 -9.01 -9.37 -16.80
CA GLY A 114 -8.16 -8.48 -17.57
C GLY A 114 -6.93 -7.97 -16.83
N LYS A 115 -6.22 -7.04 -17.45
CA LYS A 115 -4.94 -6.54 -16.96
C LYS A 115 -5.13 -5.46 -15.89
N ARG A 116 -4.26 -5.48 -14.89
CA ARG A 116 -4.11 -4.43 -13.89
C ARG A 116 -3.73 -3.10 -14.54
N LYS A 117 -4.26 -2.01 -13.98
CA LYS A 117 -3.92 -0.63 -14.33
C LYS A 117 -3.32 0.08 -13.13
N ILE A 118 -2.17 0.70 -13.27
CA ILE A 118 -1.60 1.61 -12.27
C ILE A 118 -2.33 2.94 -12.39
N ILE A 119 -2.83 3.46 -11.29
CA ILE A 119 -3.54 4.74 -11.20
C ILE A 119 -2.57 5.86 -10.83
N THR A 120 -1.75 5.65 -9.79
CA THR A 120 -0.70 6.56 -9.35
C THR A 120 0.37 5.79 -8.58
N THR A 121 1.58 6.34 -8.52
CA THR A 121 2.69 5.86 -7.67
C THR A 121 3.07 6.89 -6.60
N GLN A 122 2.19 7.85 -6.31
CA GLN A 122 2.50 9.04 -5.51
C GLN A 122 1.67 9.11 -4.22
N ILE A 123 1.17 7.97 -3.73
CA ILE A 123 0.55 7.96 -2.40
C ILE A 123 1.65 8.17 -1.38
N GLY A 124 1.50 9.22 -0.56
CA GLY A 124 2.45 9.60 0.47
C GLY A 124 2.00 9.18 1.84
N SER A 125 2.95 8.74 2.66
CA SER A 125 2.70 8.39 4.05
C SER A 125 2.23 9.59 4.86
N VAL A 126 1.35 9.33 5.80
CA VAL A 126 0.94 10.25 6.87
C VAL A 126 1.59 9.87 8.21
N ALA A 127 2.52 8.90 8.20
CA ALA A 127 3.21 8.46 9.40
C ALA A 127 4.08 9.58 9.98
N PHE A 128 4.01 9.73 11.32
CA PHE A 128 4.78 10.77 12.01
C PHE A 128 6.11 10.19 12.51
N GLY A 129 7.21 10.86 12.21
CA GLY A 129 8.52 10.61 12.78
C GLY A 129 9.44 9.68 12.00
N ARG A 130 8.93 8.87 11.08
CA ARG A 130 9.74 8.02 10.22
C ARG A 130 9.16 7.90 8.81
N PRO A 131 9.96 7.98 7.75
CA PRO A 131 9.47 8.04 6.37
C PRO A 131 9.16 6.64 5.80
N TYR A 132 8.42 5.81 6.55
CA TYR A 132 7.92 4.54 6.01
C TYR A 132 6.93 4.81 4.88
N SER A 133 7.03 4.01 3.82
CA SER A 133 6.01 4.03 2.77
C SER A 133 4.62 3.71 3.33
N GLY A 134 3.60 4.30 2.76
CA GLY A 134 2.23 4.17 3.24
C GLY A 134 1.35 5.25 2.65
N GLY A 135 0.22 5.52 3.30
CA GLY A 135 -0.77 6.51 2.92
C GLY A 135 -2.11 5.89 2.61
N ASP A 136 -3.10 6.73 2.38
CA ASP A 136 -4.49 6.34 2.24
C ASP A 136 -5.07 6.78 0.91
N PHE A 137 -6.10 6.07 0.46
CA PHE A 137 -6.91 6.46 -0.68
C PHE A 137 -8.38 6.10 -0.47
N ASP A 138 -9.22 6.78 -1.19
CA ASP A 138 -10.62 6.44 -1.34
C ASP A 138 -11.08 6.63 -2.78
N VAL A 139 -12.20 5.98 -3.14
CA VAL A 139 -12.77 6.03 -4.49
C VAL A 139 -14.26 6.29 -4.37
N SER A 140 -14.74 7.32 -5.06
CA SER A 140 -16.15 7.68 -5.13
C SER A 140 -16.97 6.71 -6.01
N GLU A 141 -18.28 6.84 -5.98
CA GLU A 141 -19.18 6.01 -6.78
C GLU A 141 -19.01 6.20 -8.29
N ASP A 142 -18.61 7.37 -8.73
CA ASP A 142 -18.31 7.68 -10.14
C ASP A 142 -16.86 7.35 -10.54
N GLY A 143 -16.06 6.81 -9.60
CA GLY A 143 -14.70 6.32 -9.84
C GLY A 143 -13.61 7.38 -9.70
N GLU A 144 -13.92 8.56 -9.15
CA GLU A 144 -12.89 9.53 -8.79
C GLU A 144 -12.09 9.05 -7.59
N VAL A 145 -10.79 9.26 -7.65
CA VAL A 145 -9.83 8.83 -6.61
C VAL A 145 -9.40 10.04 -5.80
N ALA A 146 -9.52 9.97 -4.49
CA ALA A 146 -8.86 10.85 -3.53
C ALA A 146 -7.77 10.08 -2.80
N PHE A 147 -6.62 10.72 -2.55
CA PHE A 147 -5.50 10.07 -1.87
C PHE A 147 -4.60 11.07 -1.16
N THR A 148 -3.80 10.59 -0.23
CA THR A 148 -2.76 11.38 0.42
C THR A 148 -1.57 11.51 -0.50
N LEU A 149 -1.16 12.73 -0.84
CA LEU A 149 -0.02 13.04 -1.71
C LEU A 149 1.07 13.71 -0.91
N ALA A 150 2.19 13.03 -0.72
CA ALA A 150 3.41 13.63 -0.18
C ALA A 150 4.53 13.62 -1.22
N ASP A 151 5.49 14.50 -1.06
CA ASP A 151 6.72 14.54 -1.84
C ASP A 151 7.88 15.05 -0.96
N THR A 152 9.09 15.09 -1.49
CA THR A 152 10.29 15.48 -0.75
C THR A 152 10.28 16.92 -0.24
N GLN A 153 9.33 17.73 -0.70
CA GLN A 153 9.21 19.14 -0.37
C GLN A 153 7.94 19.46 0.45
N ARG A 154 7.03 18.50 0.57
CA ARG A 154 5.74 18.71 1.23
C ARG A 154 5.23 17.46 1.90
N PRO A 155 4.87 17.54 3.18
CA PRO A 155 4.09 16.48 3.84
C PRO A 155 2.77 16.21 3.12
N ALA A 156 2.06 15.16 3.55
CA ALA A 156 0.84 14.74 2.88
C ALA A 156 -0.25 15.82 2.86
N ASP A 157 -0.76 16.03 1.68
CA ASP A 157 -1.99 16.77 1.37
C ASP A 157 -3.01 15.84 0.74
N ILE A 158 -4.26 16.28 0.61
CA ILE A 158 -5.25 15.58 -0.19
C ILE A 158 -5.05 15.92 -1.67
N ALA A 159 -5.10 14.88 -2.50
CA ALA A 159 -5.00 15.01 -3.95
C ALA A 159 -6.05 14.13 -4.66
N THR A 160 -6.26 14.41 -5.93
CA THR A 160 -7.08 13.59 -6.84
C THR A 160 -6.32 13.32 -8.14
N ILE A 161 -6.84 12.43 -8.97
CA ILE A 161 -6.32 12.19 -10.32
C ILE A 161 -7.17 12.94 -11.34
N LYS A 162 -6.56 13.89 -12.04
CA LYS A 162 -7.19 14.59 -13.18
C LYS A 162 -6.39 14.34 -14.44
N ARG A 163 -7.04 13.82 -15.48
CA ARG A 163 -6.41 13.51 -16.77
C ARG A 163 -5.12 12.68 -16.64
N GLY A 164 -5.13 11.70 -15.72
CA GLY A 164 -3.99 10.82 -15.47
C GLY A 164 -2.84 11.45 -14.68
N LYS A 165 -3.03 12.63 -14.09
CA LYS A 165 -2.02 13.31 -13.26
C LYS A 165 -2.58 13.61 -11.87
N ALA A 166 -1.72 13.50 -10.86
CA ALA A 166 -2.06 13.94 -9.51
C ALA A 166 -2.28 15.46 -9.48
N GLN A 167 -3.38 15.87 -8.89
CA GLN A 167 -3.71 17.27 -8.61
C GLN A 167 -3.93 17.43 -7.12
N ARG A 168 -3.08 18.22 -6.46
CA ARG A 168 -3.18 18.58 -5.05
C ARG A 168 -4.42 19.44 -4.82
N LEU A 169 -5.20 19.13 -3.81
CA LEU A 169 -6.45 19.84 -3.47
C LEU A 169 -6.30 20.69 -2.21
N THR A 170 -5.35 20.35 -1.34
CA THR A 170 -5.07 21.09 -0.10
C THR A 170 -3.63 21.55 -0.04
N THR A 171 -3.32 22.47 0.87
CA THR A 171 -1.97 22.99 1.15
C THR A 171 -1.80 23.15 2.65
N LEU A 172 -2.01 22.04 3.40
CA LEU A 172 -2.17 22.03 4.86
C LEU A 172 -0.93 22.54 5.62
N ASN A 173 0.26 22.43 5.02
CA ASN A 173 1.51 22.84 5.68
C ASN A 173 2.15 24.08 5.04
N ALA A 174 1.38 24.84 4.25
CA ALA A 174 1.94 26.01 3.54
C ALA A 174 2.36 27.13 4.48
N ASP A 175 1.68 27.32 5.59
CA ASP A 175 2.00 28.31 6.64
C ASP A 175 3.30 27.96 7.39
N ALA A 176 3.55 26.67 7.60
CA ALA A 176 4.74 26.21 8.33
C ALA A 176 6.00 26.08 7.45
N LEU A 177 5.83 25.77 6.17
CA LEU A 177 6.93 25.40 5.26
C LEU A 177 7.11 26.34 4.08
N GLY A 178 6.16 27.26 3.83
CA GLY A 178 6.16 28.07 2.61
C GLY A 178 7.36 29.02 2.46
N ASP A 179 7.97 29.42 3.56
CA ASP A 179 9.16 30.27 3.63
C ASP A 179 10.45 29.52 3.92
N LYS A 180 10.40 28.17 3.98
CA LYS A 180 11.57 27.33 4.28
C LYS A 180 12.23 26.79 3.02
N THR A 181 13.55 26.82 2.99
CA THR A 181 14.35 26.08 2.02
C THR A 181 14.55 24.66 2.52
N LEU A 182 13.93 23.70 1.85
CA LEU A 182 14.02 22.29 2.22
C LEU A 182 15.19 21.61 1.49
N ALA A 183 15.62 20.47 2.01
CA ALA A 183 16.67 19.64 1.42
C ALA A 183 16.27 19.17 0.01
N LYS A 184 17.20 19.21 -0.94
CA LYS A 184 17.04 18.46 -2.18
C LYS A 184 17.26 16.98 -1.88
N VAL A 185 16.32 16.12 -2.27
CA VAL A 185 16.43 14.67 -2.10
C VAL A 185 16.62 14.01 -3.45
N GLU A 186 17.60 13.13 -3.56
CA GLU A 186 17.87 12.33 -4.76
C GLU A 186 17.84 10.85 -4.44
N GLU A 187 17.19 10.07 -5.33
CA GLU A 187 17.25 8.62 -5.30
C GLU A 187 18.61 8.14 -5.82
N ILE A 188 19.20 7.20 -5.11
CA ILE A 188 20.46 6.56 -5.50
C ILE A 188 20.30 5.05 -5.54
N TRP A 189 21.09 4.41 -6.37
CA TRP A 189 21.23 2.97 -6.44
C TRP A 189 22.68 2.60 -6.35
N VAL A 190 23.02 1.77 -5.38
CA VAL A 190 24.38 1.24 -5.18
C VAL A 190 24.35 -0.28 -5.24
N LYS A 191 25.42 -0.89 -5.70
CA LYS A 191 25.56 -2.34 -5.65
C LYS A 191 26.09 -2.77 -4.29
N SER A 192 25.48 -3.81 -3.72
CA SER A 192 26.03 -4.52 -2.57
C SER A 192 27.41 -5.07 -2.90
N SER A 193 28.37 -4.88 -2.01
CA SER A 193 29.72 -5.44 -2.17
C SER A 193 29.79 -6.95 -1.91
N HIS A 194 28.72 -7.54 -1.38
CA HIS A 194 28.66 -8.95 -1.03
C HIS A 194 28.08 -9.81 -2.16
N ASP A 195 26.97 -9.39 -2.77
CA ASP A 195 26.18 -10.17 -3.71
C ASP A 195 25.75 -9.39 -4.97
N GLU A 196 26.27 -8.18 -5.13
CA GLU A 196 25.98 -7.25 -6.24
C GLU A 196 24.50 -6.86 -6.40
N LEU A 197 23.63 -7.19 -5.46
CA LEU A 197 22.23 -6.77 -5.49
C LEU A 197 22.12 -5.25 -5.45
N PRO A 198 21.17 -4.67 -6.20
CA PRO A 198 20.93 -3.24 -6.17
C PRO A 198 20.28 -2.83 -4.85
N ILE A 199 20.89 -1.89 -4.15
CA ILE A 199 20.41 -1.28 -2.91
C ILE A 199 19.91 0.11 -3.25
N GLN A 200 18.63 0.37 -2.97
CA GLN A 200 18.01 1.69 -3.10
C GLN A 200 18.29 2.53 -1.86
N GLY A 201 18.56 3.82 -2.06
CA GLY A 201 18.69 4.80 -1.00
C GLY A 201 18.31 6.20 -1.47
N TRP A 202 18.27 7.13 -0.55
CA TRP A 202 18.05 8.54 -0.83
C TRP A 202 19.13 9.37 -0.16
N ILE A 203 19.62 10.40 -0.86
CA ILE A 203 20.52 11.40 -0.31
C ILE A 203 19.73 12.70 -0.15
N ALA A 204 19.66 13.22 1.06
CA ALA A 204 19.13 14.54 1.34
C ALA A 204 20.34 15.52 1.45
N TYR A 205 20.43 16.43 0.52
CA TYR A 205 21.48 17.47 0.52
C TYR A 205 21.05 18.63 1.42
N PRO A 206 21.98 19.24 2.19
CA PRO A 206 21.63 20.44 2.96
C PRO A 206 21.17 21.57 2.02
N PRO A 207 20.37 22.51 2.52
CA PRO A 207 20.08 23.76 1.78
C PRO A 207 21.38 24.42 1.32
N GLU A 208 21.37 25.01 0.12
CA GLU A 208 22.53 25.66 -0.48
C GLU A 208 23.78 24.74 -0.65
N PHE A 209 23.53 23.46 -0.93
CA PHE A 209 24.58 22.48 -1.13
C PHE A 209 25.57 22.93 -2.23
N ASP A 210 26.87 22.90 -1.92
CA ASP A 210 27.96 23.22 -2.82
C ASP A 210 28.84 21.96 -3.00
N SER A 211 28.82 21.37 -4.18
CA SER A 211 29.56 20.15 -4.48
C SER A 211 31.09 20.27 -4.41
N SER A 212 31.62 21.51 -4.33
CA SER A 212 33.04 21.75 -4.12
C SER A 212 33.47 21.63 -2.66
N LYS A 213 32.54 21.57 -1.73
CA LYS A 213 32.78 21.48 -0.28
C LYS A 213 32.55 20.07 0.24
N LYS A 214 33.18 19.78 1.37
CA LYS A 214 32.97 18.53 2.13
C LYS A 214 31.96 18.80 3.25
N TYR A 215 31.04 17.84 3.42
CA TYR A 215 30.00 17.90 4.45
C TYR A 215 30.10 16.65 5.34
N PRO A 216 29.72 16.72 6.60
CA PRO A 216 29.48 15.55 7.42
C PRO A 216 28.39 14.68 6.80
N LEU A 217 28.56 13.36 6.81
CA LEU A 217 27.54 12.41 6.36
C LEU A 217 26.91 11.72 7.56
N ILE A 218 25.56 11.72 7.59
CA ILE A 218 24.77 10.90 8.51
C ILE A 218 24.16 9.78 7.69
N LEU A 219 24.45 8.55 8.04
CA LEU A 219 23.83 7.36 7.44
C LEU A 219 22.72 6.86 8.36
N GLU A 220 21.49 6.85 7.88
CA GLU A 220 20.36 6.19 8.54
C GLU A 220 20.04 4.88 7.84
N ILE A 221 20.01 3.78 8.61
CA ILE A 221 19.61 2.45 8.14
C ILE A 221 18.33 2.10 8.88
N HIS A 222 17.22 1.94 8.12
CA HIS A 222 15.94 1.63 8.74
C HIS A 222 15.87 0.20 9.28
N GLY A 223 15.02 0.03 10.27
CA GLY A 223 14.65 -1.28 10.81
C GLY A 223 13.60 -1.98 9.96
N GLY A 224 13.21 -3.19 10.41
CA GLY A 224 12.21 -3.98 9.73
C GLY A 224 12.11 -5.36 10.33
N PRO A 225 12.31 -6.41 9.54
CA PRO A 225 13.01 -6.48 8.25
C PRO A 225 12.14 -6.24 7.01
N VAL A 226 10.83 -6.19 7.14
CA VAL A 226 9.86 -6.19 6.02
C VAL A 226 9.22 -4.83 5.75
N ALA A 227 9.97 -3.76 5.98
CA ALA A 227 9.52 -2.39 5.73
C ALA A 227 10.49 -1.67 4.79
N ASN A 228 10.06 -0.56 4.22
CA ASN A 228 10.87 0.29 3.37
C ASN A 228 10.63 1.76 3.67
N TYR A 229 11.69 2.57 3.62
CA TYR A 229 11.59 4.02 3.68
C TYR A 229 11.31 4.58 2.29
N GLY A 230 10.57 5.69 2.27
CA GLY A 230 10.36 6.51 1.10
C GLY A 230 11.17 7.82 1.14
N PRO A 231 11.08 8.61 0.08
CA PRO A 231 11.82 9.88 -0.02
C PRO A 231 11.11 11.06 0.66
N HIS A 232 9.99 10.87 1.37
CA HIS A 232 9.12 11.90 1.92
C HIS A 232 8.76 11.68 3.39
#